data_ceafafb4fa48859ae8bf349f4a2f552c
#
_entry.id   ceafafb4fa48859ae8bf349f4a2f552c
#
_cell.length_a   1.000
_cell.length_b   1.000
_cell.length_c   1.000
_cell.angle_alpha   90.00
_cell.angle_beta   90.00
_cell.angle_gamma   90.00
#
_symmetry.space_group_name_H-M   'P 1'
#
loop_
_entity.id
_entity.type
_entity.pdbx_description
1 polymer ?
#
loop_
_entity_poly.entity_id
_entity_poly.type
_entity_poly.pdbx_seq_one_letter_code
_entity_poly.pdbx_strand_id
1 'polypeptide(L)'
;LDDIYNGIHNLPVPAGGFDLLQGPSDNQDIDNDGDTTEYLGMTSFTYFGAGSSISDPDLGDYEGSLQFFNLMEGFLPRPEYPVQIPWTDFSTGETTKFALSGDPVSGTGWIDGLQLPPGDRRLVMSSGPFTMLLGDTAEIVLALIGSLGTDNIESVRKLKIDDEAVQIAYDSDYNLLGYDFEILSNGDGVSANV
;
A
#
# COMPACT_ATOMS: atom_id res chain seq x y z
N LEU A 1 15.44 -10.89 11.72
CA LEU A 1 14.01 -11.26 11.79
C LEU A 1 13.81 -12.68 11.27
N ASP A 2 14.41 -13.07 10.15
CA ASP A 2 14.28 -14.40 9.54
C ASP A 2 14.66 -15.51 10.53
N ASP A 3 15.79 -15.36 11.22
CA ASP A 3 16.26 -16.34 12.21
C ASP A 3 15.29 -16.48 13.39
N ILE A 4 14.69 -15.36 13.83
CA ILE A 4 13.72 -15.36 14.93
C ILE A 4 12.44 -16.08 14.51
N TYR A 5 11.88 -15.74 13.35
CA TYR A 5 10.66 -16.34 12.84
C TYR A 5 10.84 -17.84 12.58
N ASN A 6 11.93 -18.21 11.90
CA ASN A 6 12.27 -19.59 11.63
C ASN A 6 12.48 -20.38 12.94
N GLY A 7 13.17 -19.79 13.92
CA GLY A 7 13.39 -20.43 15.24
C GLY A 7 12.10 -20.67 16.02
N ILE A 8 11.07 -19.85 15.83
CA ILE A 8 9.77 -19.99 16.53
C ILE A 8 8.83 -20.93 15.78
N HIS A 9 8.75 -20.81 14.45
CA HIS A 9 7.72 -21.45 13.65
C HIS A 9 8.23 -22.61 12.80
N ASN A 10 9.55 -22.77 12.67
CA ASN A 10 10.21 -23.72 11.78
C ASN A 10 9.71 -23.60 10.31
N LEU A 11 9.43 -22.39 9.89
CA LEU A 11 8.96 -22.01 8.56
C LEU A 11 9.77 -20.83 8.03
N PRO A 12 9.91 -20.68 6.71
CA PRO A 12 10.43 -19.45 6.12
C PRO A 12 9.58 -18.24 6.52
N VAL A 13 10.15 -17.03 6.42
CA VAL A 13 9.41 -15.81 6.68
C VAL A 13 8.40 -15.58 5.56
N PRO A 14 7.10 -15.41 5.88
CA PRO A 14 6.10 -15.08 4.88
C PRO A 14 6.26 -13.63 4.40
N ALA A 15 5.80 -13.35 3.18
CA ALA A 15 5.57 -11.99 2.70
C ALA A 15 4.10 -11.62 2.83
N GLY A 16 3.83 -10.36 3.10
CA GLY A 16 2.48 -9.80 3.12
C GLY A 16 2.44 -8.46 2.38
N GLY A 17 1.34 -8.17 1.72
CA GLY A 17 1.15 -6.94 0.98
C GLY A 17 -0.29 -6.45 1.04
N PHE A 18 -0.46 -5.15 0.80
CA PHE A 18 -1.74 -4.53 0.52
C PHE A 18 -1.72 -4.06 -0.93
N ASP A 19 -2.77 -4.35 -1.66
CA ASP A 19 -3.00 -3.84 -3.00
C ASP A 19 -4.25 -2.96 -3.04
N LEU A 20 -4.20 -1.85 -3.79
CA LEU A 20 -5.31 -0.95 -4.03
C LEU A 20 -6.01 -1.37 -5.32
N LEU A 21 -6.95 -2.30 -5.22
CA LEU A 21 -7.69 -2.81 -6.37
C LEU A 21 -8.59 -1.73 -7.00
N GLN A 22 -9.15 -0.85 -6.18
CA GLN A 22 -9.96 0.28 -6.61
C GLN A 22 -9.79 1.45 -5.66
N GLY A 23 -9.41 2.61 -6.19
CA GLY A 23 -9.42 3.87 -5.45
C GLY A 23 -10.77 4.58 -5.52
N PRO A 24 -10.89 5.76 -4.91
CA PRO A 24 -12.10 6.57 -5.01
C PRO A 24 -12.33 7.05 -6.44
N SER A 25 -13.59 7.19 -6.86
CA SER A 25 -13.96 7.83 -8.12
C SER A 25 -13.86 9.34 -7.98
N ASP A 26 -13.24 10.01 -8.95
CA ASP A 26 -13.11 11.47 -9.00
C ASP A 26 -14.24 12.14 -9.85
N ASN A 27 -15.12 11.36 -10.44
CA ASN A 27 -16.19 11.84 -11.34
C ASN A 27 -15.68 12.78 -12.47
N GLN A 28 -14.45 12.56 -12.91
CA GLN A 28 -13.81 13.27 -14.01
C GLN A 28 -13.41 12.26 -15.08
N ASP A 29 -13.58 12.64 -16.33
CA ASP A 29 -13.05 11.89 -17.47
C ASP A 29 -11.54 12.13 -17.55
N ILE A 30 -10.74 11.28 -16.90
CA ILE A 30 -9.29 11.45 -16.74
C ILE A 30 -8.55 11.06 -18.01
N ASP A 31 -9.01 10.02 -18.72
CA ASP A 31 -8.36 9.52 -19.94
C ASP A 31 -9.02 10.01 -21.25
N ASN A 32 -10.12 10.77 -21.14
CA ASN A 32 -10.89 11.36 -22.23
C ASN A 32 -11.57 10.33 -23.15
N ASP A 33 -12.05 9.22 -22.58
CA ASP A 33 -12.82 8.20 -23.29
C ASP A 33 -14.34 8.46 -23.29
N GLY A 34 -14.78 9.45 -22.52
CA GLY A 34 -16.19 9.86 -22.38
C GLY A 34 -16.89 9.22 -21.17
N ASP A 35 -16.19 8.41 -20.39
CA ASP A 35 -16.66 7.92 -19.09
C ASP A 35 -16.15 8.83 -17.97
N THR A 36 -16.96 9.06 -16.96
CA THR A 36 -16.60 9.81 -15.74
C THR A 36 -16.54 8.92 -14.51
N THR A 37 -16.63 7.59 -14.69
CA THR A 37 -16.54 6.62 -13.59
C THR A 37 -15.10 6.11 -13.43
N GLU A 38 -14.15 7.02 -13.38
CA GLU A 38 -12.76 6.66 -13.24
C GLU A 38 -12.30 6.60 -11.80
N TYR A 39 -11.45 5.63 -11.52
CA TYR A 39 -10.92 5.39 -10.20
C TYR A 39 -9.48 5.88 -10.09
N LEU A 40 -9.21 6.64 -9.02
CA LEU A 40 -7.87 7.12 -8.75
C LEU A 40 -6.97 5.97 -8.27
N GLY A 41 -5.81 5.85 -8.89
CA GLY A 41 -4.76 4.96 -8.42
C GLY A 41 -4.05 5.47 -7.16
N MET A 42 -3.03 4.77 -6.73
CA MET A 42 -2.17 5.19 -5.63
C MET A 42 -1.36 6.43 -6.03
N THR A 43 -1.49 7.52 -5.27
CA THR A 43 -0.83 8.81 -5.54
C THR A 43 0.40 9.05 -4.69
N SER A 44 0.53 8.36 -3.56
CA SER A 44 1.74 8.34 -2.76
C SER A 44 1.86 7.07 -1.93
N PHE A 45 3.11 6.72 -1.61
CA PHE A 45 3.46 5.68 -0.66
C PHE A 45 4.59 6.18 0.23
N THR A 46 4.35 6.26 1.52
CA THR A 46 5.31 6.75 2.50
C THR A 46 5.39 5.83 3.71
N TYR A 47 6.34 6.07 4.59
CA TYR A 47 6.47 5.29 5.81
C TYR A 47 6.96 6.13 6.99
N PHE A 48 6.74 5.61 8.19
CA PHE A 48 7.39 6.08 9.41
C PHE A 48 7.68 4.88 10.32
N GLY A 49 8.51 5.07 11.33
CA GLY A 49 8.85 3.96 12.21
C GLY A 49 9.58 4.40 13.47
N ALA A 50 9.23 3.79 14.58
CA ALA A 50 9.85 4.04 15.87
C ALA A 50 11.38 3.83 15.81
N GLY A 51 12.13 4.75 16.41
CA GLY A 51 13.59 4.68 16.45
C GLY A 51 14.31 4.97 15.14
N SER A 52 13.59 5.40 14.09
CA SER A 52 14.15 5.86 12.84
C SER A 52 14.24 7.40 12.78
N SER A 53 14.97 7.93 11.78
CA SER A 53 14.99 9.36 11.49
C SER A 53 13.63 9.89 11.02
N ILE A 54 12.76 9.00 10.55
CA ILE A 54 11.37 9.27 10.18
C ILE A 54 10.49 8.72 11.31
N SER A 55 10.51 9.40 12.45
CA SER A 55 9.78 8.96 13.64
C SER A 55 8.27 9.08 13.47
N ASP A 56 7.54 8.38 14.33
CA ASP A 56 6.08 8.42 14.38
C ASP A 56 5.58 9.87 14.47
N PRO A 57 4.52 10.25 13.75
CA PRO A 57 3.80 11.49 13.98
C PRO A 57 3.28 11.56 15.41
N ASP A 58 3.21 12.77 15.95
CA ASP A 58 2.71 13.00 17.30
C ASP A 58 1.21 12.65 17.38
N LEU A 59 0.84 11.85 18.37
CA LEU A 59 -0.54 11.40 18.52
C LEU A 59 -1.32 12.30 19.48
N GLY A 60 -2.55 12.63 19.10
CA GLY A 60 -3.50 13.32 19.97
C GLY A 60 -3.39 14.84 19.95
N ASP A 61 -2.59 15.42 19.06
CA ASP A 61 -2.50 16.87 18.88
C ASP A 61 -2.64 17.32 17.42
N TYR A 62 -2.72 18.63 17.23
CA TYR A 62 -2.90 19.21 15.89
C TYR A 62 -1.63 19.10 15.04
N GLU A 63 -0.48 19.18 15.64
CA GLU A 63 0.81 19.09 14.98
C GLU A 63 1.00 17.72 14.34
N GLY A 64 0.66 16.64 15.04
CA GLY A 64 0.65 15.29 14.49
C GLY A 64 -0.31 15.12 13.31
N SER A 65 -1.45 15.79 13.32
CA SER A 65 -2.37 15.81 12.18
C SER A 65 -1.73 16.42 10.93
N LEU A 66 -0.94 17.49 11.08
CA LEU A 66 -0.19 18.11 10.00
C LEU A 66 0.96 17.22 9.48
N GLN A 67 1.58 16.45 10.38
CA GLN A 67 2.60 15.46 10.02
C GLN A 67 2.01 14.31 9.21
N PHE A 68 0.84 13.79 9.61
CA PHE A 68 0.11 12.79 8.83
C PHE A 68 -0.34 13.33 7.48
N PHE A 69 -0.78 14.59 7.42
CA PHE A 69 -1.17 15.23 6.16
C PHE A 69 0.01 15.25 5.17
N ASN A 70 1.21 15.62 5.63
CA ASN A 70 2.41 15.53 4.79
C ASN A 70 2.68 14.11 4.28
N LEU A 71 2.56 13.09 5.14
CA LEU A 71 2.75 11.69 4.74
C LEU A 71 1.74 11.27 3.66
N MET A 72 0.47 11.64 3.81
CA MET A 72 -0.57 11.34 2.82
C MET A 72 -0.33 12.04 1.49
N GLU A 73 0.21 13.26 1.51
CA GLU A 73 0.59 14.02 0.31
C GLU A 73 1.91 13.54 -0.33
N GLY A 74 2.61 12.58 0.28
CA GLY A 74 3.88 12.04 -0.24
C GLY A 74 5.12 12.86 0.16
N PHE A 75 5.10 13.51 1.33
CA PHE A 75 6.21 14.29 1.88
C PHE A 75 6.71 13.74 3.21
N LEU A 76 7.89 14.20 3.64
CA LEU A 76 8.39 13.90 4.97
C LEU A 76 7.45 14.49 6.03
N PRO A 77 7.21 13.80 7.16
CA PRO A 77 6.28 14.27 8.19
C PRO A 77 6.76 15.56 8.87
N ARG A 78 8.06 15.78 8.94
CA ARG A 78 8.66 16.93 9.60
C ARG A 78 9.63 17.67 8.69
N PRO A 79 9.69 19.01 8.74
CA PRO A 79 8.76 19.89 9.46
C PRO A 79 7.32 19.70 8.96
N GLU A 80 6.34 20.02 9.81
CA GLU A 80 4.92 19.84 9.59
C GLU A 80 4.40 20.72 8.44
N TYR A 81 3.26 20.30 7.86
CA TYR A 81 2.53 21.14 6.89
C TYR A 81 2.29 22.55 7.49
N PRO A 82 2.47 23.66 6.77
CA PRO A 82 2.56 23.75 5.30
C PRO A 82 3.95 23.55 4.68
N VAL A 83 4.96 23.19 5.44
CA VAL A 83 6.27 22.88 4.86
C VAL A 83 6.24 21.46 4.30
N GLN A 84 6.60 21.31 3.03
CA GLN A 84 6.57 20.05 2.32
C GLN A 84 7.96 19.72 1.77
N ILE A 85 8.64 18.78 2.41
CA ILE A 85 9.95 18.29 1.98
C ILE A 85 9.75 16.95 1.27
N PRO A 86 10.08 16.84 -0.02
CA PRO A 86 9.92 15.59 -0.76
C PRO A 86 10.88 14.52 -0.25
N TRP A 87 10.48 13.27 -0.41
CA TRP A 87 11.40 12.14 -0.28
C TRP A 87 12.43 12.17 -1.41
N THR A 88 13.59 11.62 -1.12
CA THR A 88 14.64 11.39 -2.13
C THR A 88 14.79 9.88 -2.30
N ASP A 89 14.61 9.41 -3.51
CA ASP A 89 14.95 8.03 -3.87
C ASP A 89 16.46 7.87 -3.82
N PHE A 90 16.90 7.00 -2.95
CA PHE A 90 18.34 6.82 -2.71
C PHE A 90 19.08 6.10 -3.84
N SER A 91 18.37 5.37 -4.68
CA SER A 91 18.98 4.69 -5.83
C SER A 91 19.26 5.64 -6.98
N THR A 92 18.42 6.69 -7.14
CA THR A 92 18.52 7.64 -8.26
C THR A 92 18.95 9.04 -7.83
N GLY A 93 18.70 9.41 -6.56
CA GLY A 93 18.90 10.77 -6.07
C GLY A 93 17.76 11.74 -6.45
N GLU A 94 16.72 11.27 -7.09
CA GLU A 94 15.58 12.08 -7.52
C GLU A 94 14.52 12.19 -6.42
N THR A 95 13.73 13.25 -6.49
CA THR A 95 12.58 13.41 -5.58
C THR A 95 11.43 12.50 -5.99
N THR A 96 10.76 11.93 -4.99
CA THR A 96 9.65 11.00 -5.21
C THR A 96 8.56 11.16 -4.16
N LYS A 97 7.34 10.74 -4.50
CA LYS A 97 6.23 10.52 -3.56
C LYS A 97 6.07 9.05 -3.15
N PHE A 98 6.91 8.18 -3.71
CA PHE A 98 6.86 6.73 -3.50
C PHE A 98 8.15 6.28 -2.83
N ALA A 99 8.12 6.24 -1.50
CA ALA A 99 9.24 5.72 -0.71
C ALA A 99 9.36 4.20 -0.89
N LEU A 100 10.58 3.68 -0.78
CA LEU A 100 10.87 2.24 -0.85
C LEU A 100 10.37 1.58 -2.15
N SER A 101 10.51 2.29 -3.27
CA SER A 101 10.03 1.87 -4.61
C SER A 101 10.84 0.72 -5.25
N GLY A 102 11.82 0.18 -4.54
CA GLY A 102 12.69 -0.88 -5.05
C GLY A 102 12.04 -2.27 -5.02
N ASP A 103 12.64 -3.17 -5.81
CA ASP A 103 12.21 -4.57 -5.89
C ASP A 103 13.24 -5.49 -5.21
N PRO A 104 12.92 -6.08 -4.05
CA PRO A 104 13.83 -6.98 -3.35
C PRO A 104 14.09 -8.28 -4.12
N VAL A 105 13.22 -8.70 -5.06
CA VAL A 105 13.40 -9.91 -5.85
C VAL A 105 14.50 -9.74 -6.90
N SER A 106 14.53 -8.59 -7.57
CA SER A 106 15.60 -8.25 -8.51
C SER A 106 16.83 -7.61 -7.84
N GLY A 107 16.68 -7.15 -6.59
CA GLY A 107 17.74 -6.43 -5.87
C GLY A 107 17.99 -5.01 -6.41
N THR A 108 16.97 -4.38 -7.02
CA THR A 108 17.11 -3.07 -7.68
C THR A 108 16.26 -2.00 -7.04
N GLY A 109 16.68 -0.75 -7.19
CA GLY A 109 15.96 0.41 -6.68
C GLY A 109 16.13 0.64 -5.18
N TRP A 110 15.27 1.45 -4.60
CA TRP A 110 15.28 1.81 -3.18
C TRP A 110 14.58 0.74 -2.34
N ILE A 111 15.35 -0.19 -1.79
CA ILE A 111 14.87 -1.31 -0.97
C ILE A 111 15.06 -0.98 0.52
N ASP A 112 14.06 -1.29 1.36
CA ASP A 112 14.19 -1.16 2.81
C ASP A 112 15.28 -2.10 3.37
N GLY A 113 15.95 -1.65 4.41
CA GLY A 113 17.06 -2.39 5.04
C GLY A 113 18.44 -2.13 4.43
N LEU A 114 18.54 -1.49 3.26
CA LEU A 114 19.84 -1.13 2.66
C LEU A 114 20.42 0.16 3.25
N GLN A 115 19.56 1.09 3.65
CA GLN A 115 19.99 2.40 4.15
C GLN A 115 19.62 2.65 5.60
N LEU A 116 18.41 2.26 5.96
CA LEU A 116 17.98 2.22 7.35
C LEU A 116 18.00 0.76 7.82
N PRO A 117 18.48 0.48 9.03
CA PRO A 117 18.41 -0.87 9.57
C PRO A 117 16.98 -1.40 9.51
N PRO A 118 16.78 -2.71 9.33
CA PRO A 118 15.47 -3.32 9.45
C PRO A 118 14.82 -2.97 10.79
N GLY A 119 13.53 -2.65 10.77
CA GLY A 119 12.83 -2.25 11.98
C GLY A 119 11.32 -2.18 11.79
N ASP A 120 10.64 -1.64 12.78
CA ASP A 120 9.21 -1.36 12.72
C ASP A 120 8.96 -0.29 11.63
N ARG A 121 8.15 -0.64 10.64
CA ARG A 121 7.72 0.26 9.56
C ARG A 121 6.20 0.29 9.54
N ARG A 122 5.67 1.51 9.58
CA ARG A 122 4.26 1.78 9.38
C ARG A 122 4.11 2.47 8.05
N LEU A 123 3.28 1.90 7.21
CA LEU A 123 3.14 2.29 5.82
C LEU A 123 1.91 3.20 5.68
N VAL A 124 2.02 4.20 4.84
CA VAL A 124 0.92 5.09 4.45
C VAL A 124 0.79 5.01 2.94
N MET A 125 -0.33 4.45 2.50
CA MET A 125 -0.72 4.38 1.08
C MET A 125 -1.85 5.37 0.88
N SER A 126 -1.73 6.25 -0.12
CA SER A 126 -2.71 7.30 -0.37
C SER A 126 -3.21 7.26 -1.80
N SER A 127 -4.51 7.55 -1.96
CA SER A 127 -5.17 7.77 -3.24
C SER A 127 -5.91 9.10 -3.17
N GLY A 128 -5.79 9.92 -4.20
CA GLY A 128 -6.36 11.27 -4.23
C GLY A 128 -5.28 12.36 -4.32
N PRO A 129 -5.62 13.64 -4.04
CA PRO A 129 -6.88 14.13 -3.47
C PRO A 129 -8.05 14.06 -4.45
N PHE A 130 -9.28 13.99 -3.92
CA PHE A 130 -10.52 14.04 -4.68
C PHE A 130 -11.57 14.88 -3.94
N THR A 131 -12.60 15.33 -4.65
CA THR A 131 -13.63 16.21 -4.10
C THR A 131 -14.90 15.41 -3.79
N MET A 132 -15.42 15.59 -2.57
CA MET A 132 -16.71 15.05 -2.16
C MET A 132 -17.68 16.18 -1.82
N LEU A 133 -18.89 16.12 -2.35
CA LEU A 133 -20.00 16.99 -1.99
C LEU A 133 -20.81 16.37 -0.86
N LEU A 134 -21.64 17.19 -0.22
CA LEU A 134 -22.53 16.68 0.84
C LEU A 134 -23.50 15.63 0.29
N GLY A 135 -23.39 14.41 0.80
CA GLY A 135 -24.20 13.26 0.39
C GLY A 135 -23.47 12.31 -0.57
N ASP A 136 -22.28 12.65 -1.06
CA ASP A 136 -21.47 11.73 -1.86
C ASP A 136 -20.94 10.59 -1.02
N THR A 137 -20.71 9.48 -1.69
CA THR A 137 -20.02 8.29 -1.15
C THR A 137 -18.84 7.94 -2.04
N ALA A 138 -17.74 7.50 -1.45
CA ALA A 138 -16.62 6.94 -2.16
C ALA A 138 -16.42 5.49 -1.72
N GLU A 139 -16.10 4.62 -2.66
CA GLU A 139 -15.75 3.23 -2.40
C GLU A 139 -14.26 3.02 -2.68
N ILE A 140 -13.61 2.29 -1.80
CA ILE A 140 -12.22 1.90 -1.95
C ILE A 140 -12.15 0.40 -1.71
N VAL A 141 -11.49 -0.33 -2.60
CA VAL A 141 -11.29 -1.77 -2.47
C VAL A 141 -9.82 -2.06 -2.29
N LEU A 142 -9.51 -2.77 -1.21
CA LEU A 142 -8.15 -3.17 -0.85
C LEU A 142 -8.08 -4.69 -0.75
N ALA A 143 -7.01 -5.28 -1.28
CA ALA A 143 -6.64 -6.65 -1.01
C ALA A 143 -5.55 -6.73 0.06
N LEU A 144 -5.66 -7.70 0.95
CA LEU A 144 -4.59 -8.12 1.86
C LEU A 144 -4.14 -9.50 1.43
N ILE A 145 -2.90 -9.62 0.98
CA ILE A 145 -2.35 -10.82 0.37
C ILE A 145 -1.20 -11.32 1.23
N GLY A 146 -1.14 -12.63 1.43
CA GLY A 146 -0.06 -13.29 2.15
C GLY A 146 0.49 -14.47 1.39
N SER A 147 1.81 -14.58 1.25
CA SER A 147 2.46 -15.66 0.51
C SER A 147 3.64 -16.26 1.25
N LEU A 148 3.88 -17.55 1.07
CA LEU A 148 4.96 -18.30 1.70
C LEU A 148 5.80 -19.02 0.65
N GLY A 149 7.07 -18.67 0.55
CA GLY A 149 8.08 -19.30 -0.29
C GLY A 149 9.02 -20.21 0.50
N THR A 150 10.13 -20.60 -0.12
CA THR A 150 11.19 -21.38 0.52
C THR A 150 12.15 -20.53 1.37
N ASP A 151 12.15 -19.23 1.11
CA ASP A 151 12.87 -18.19 1.85
C ASP A 151 12.12 -16.85 1.73
N ASN A 152 12.63 -15.80 2.36
CA ASN A 152 12.01 -14.48 2.37
C ASN A 152 11.88 -13.87 0.96
N ILE A 153 12.87 -14.02 0.09
CA ILE A 153 12.84 -13.48 -1.27
C ILE A 153 11.83 -14.26 -2.14
N GLU A 154 11.80 -15.57 -2.00
CA GLU A 154 10.83 -16.39 -2.71
C GLU A 154 9.40 -16.14 -2.21
N SER A 155 9.23 -15.81 -0.93
CA SER A 155 7.94 -15.36 -0.39
C SER A 155 7.47 -14.06 -1.07
N VAL A 156 8.36 -13.09 -1.29
CA VAL A 156 8.04 -11.86 -2.02
C VAL A 156 7.75 -12.15 -3.50
N ARG A 157 8.52 -13.06 -4.13
CA ARG A 157 8.26 -13.45 -5.52
C ARG A 157 6.87 -14.03 -5.71
N LYS A 158 6.46 -14.93 -4.82
CA LYS A 158 5.12 -15.50 -4.83
C LYS A 158 4.05 -14.44 -4.55
N LEU A 159 4.30 -13.55 -3.59
CA LEU A 159 3.38 -12.45 -3.29
C LEU A 159 3.06 -11.63 -4.54
N LYS A 160 4.06 -11.30 -5.36
CA LYS A 160 3.85 -10.55 -6.61
C LYS A 160 2.99 -11.34 -7.64
N ILE A 161 3.13 -12.65 -7.69
CA ILE A 161 2.32 -13.51 -8.57
C ILE A 161 0.88 -13.59 -8.05
N ASP A 162 0.71 -13.75 -6.74
CA ASP A 162 -0.59 -13.82 -6.10
C ASP A 162 -1.33 -12.47 -6.23
N ASP A 163 -0.61 -11.35 -6.16
CA ASP A 163 -1.09 -9.99 -6.36
C ASP A 163 -1.65 -9.79 -7.78
N GLU A 164 -0.89 -10.16 -8.81
CA GLU A 164 -1.37 -10.13 -10.21
C GLU A 164 -2.64 -10.99 -10.39
N ALA A 165 -2.70 -12.15 -9.74
CA ALA A 165 -3.87 -13.03 -9.82
C ALA A 165 -5.10 -12.42 -9.13
N VAL A 166 -4.91 -11.73 -8.00
CA VAL A 166 -5.99 -11.03 -7.28
C VAL A 166 -6.52 -9.87 -8.11
N GLN A 167 -5.65 -9.07 -8.73
CA GLN A 167 -6.07 -7.97 -9.62
C GLN A 167 -6.86 -8.49 -10.82
N ILE A 168 -6.38 -9.54 -11.50
CA ILE A 168 -7.09 -10.17 -12.63
C ILE A 168 -8.47 -10.70 -12.19
N ALA A 169 -8.53 -11.32 -11.01
CA ALA A 169 -9.80 -11.82 -10.48
C ALA A 169 -10.78 -10.68 -10.20
N TYR A 170 -10.31 -9.58 -9.63
CA TYR A 170 -11.12 -8.39 -9.37
C TYR A 170 -11.62 -7.76 -10.67
N ASP A 171 -10.76 -7.51 -11.64
CA ASP A 171 -11.09 -6.89 -12.94
C ASP A 171 -12.10 -7.72 -13.77
N SER A 172 -12.18 -9.02 -13.50
CA SER A 172 -13.13 -9.92 -14.13
C SER A 172 -14.43 -10.16 -13.34
N ASP A 173 -14.70 -9.34 -12.30
CA ASP A 173 -15.80 -9.59 -11.36
C ASP A 173 -15.77 -11.03 -10.79
N TYR A 174 -14.57 -11.55 -10.55
CA TYR A 174 -14.32 -12.92 -10.07
C TYR A 174 -14.81 -14.04 -11.01
N ASN A 175 -15.23 -13.72 -12.23
CA ASN A 175 -15.78 -14.69 -13.18
C ASN A 175 -14.74 -15.69 -13.72
N LEU A 176 -13.44 -15.31 -13.76
CA LEU A 176 -12.38 -16.20 -14.24
C LEU A 176 -12.13 -17.42 -13.35
N LEU A 177 -12.52 -17.37 -12.10
CA LEU A 177 -12.33 -18.47 -11.15
C LEU A 177 -13.40 -19.57 -11.26
N GLY A 178 -14.47 -19.34 -12.03
CA GLY A 178 -15.57 -20.30 -12.19
C GLY A 178 -16.35 -20.55 -10.89
N TYR A 179 -16.20 -19.68 -9.91
CA TYR A 179 -16.95 -19.72 -8.64
C TYR A 179 -17.94 -18.55 -8.61
N ASP A 180 -19.19 -18.85 -8.26
CA ASP A 180 -20.15 -17.83 -7.89
C ASP A 180 -19.83 -17.36 -6.47
N PHE A 181 -19.24 -16.19 -6.33
CA PHE A 181 -19.07 -15.55 -5.03
C PHE A 181 -20.34 -14.77 -4.68
N GLU A 182 -21.06 -15.22 -3.67
CA GLU A 182 -22.15 -14.45 -3.11
C GLU A 182 -21.57 -13.53 -2.02
N ILE A 183 -21.52 -12.22 -2.29
CA ILE A 183 -21.12 -11.23 -1.27
C ILE A 183 -22.27 -11.09 -0.29
N LEU A 184 -22.16 -11.75 0.84
CA LEU A 184 -23.12 -11.60 1.93
C LEU A 184 -22.78 -10.33 2.71
N SER A 185 -23.53 -9.25 2.49
CA SER A 185 -23.38 -7.95 3.15
C SER A 185 -23.94 -7.90 4.57
N ASN A 186 -23.79 -8.97 5.35
CA ASN A 186 -24.35 -9.08 6.72
C ASN A 186 -23.32 -8.80 7.83
N GLY A 187 -22.14 -8.26 7.49
CA GLY A 187 -21.13 -7.86 8.48
C GLY A 187 -20.27 -8.99 9.04
N ASP A 188 -20.48 -10.24 8.64
CA ASP A 188 -19.81 -11.43 9.22
C ASP A 188 -18.67 -11.99 8.33
N GLY A 189 -18.21 -11.25 7.31
CA GLY A 189 -17.12 -11.66 6.43
C GLY A 189 -17.59 -12.43 5.18
N VAL A 190 -16.67 -12.62 4.25
CA VAL A 190 -16.89 -13.36 2.98
C VAL A 190 -16.79 -14.86 3.26
N SER A 191 -17.84 -15.64 2.94
CA SER A 191 -17.76 -17.08 2.91
C SER A 191 -17.87 -17.57 1.46
N ALA A 192 -16.86 -18.28 0.98
CA ALA A 192 -16.93 -19.00 -0.29
C ALA A 192 -17.52 -20.40 -0.06
N ASN A 193 -18.57 -20.75 -0.78
CA ASN A 193 -19.01 -22.13 -0.89
C ASN A 193 -18.24 -22.82 -2.01
N VAL A 194 -17.43 -23.84 -1.64
CA VAL A 194 -16.72 -24.72 -2.58
C VAL A 194 -17.62 -25.89 -2.94
#